data_6ed4ba2dbde216baa16b59b2023833bf
#
_entry.id   6ed4ba2dbde216baa16b59b2023833bf
#
_cell.length_a   1.000
_cell.length_b   1.000
_cell.length_c   1.000
_cell.angle_alpha   90.00
_cell.angle_beta   90.00
_cell.angle_gamma   90.00
#
_symmetry.space_group_name_H-M   'P 1'
#
loop_
_entity.id
_entity.type
_entity.pdbx_description
1 polymer ?
#
loop_
_entity_poly.entity_id
_entity_poly.type
_entity_poly.pdbx_seq_one_letter_code
_entity_poly.pdbx_strand_id
1 'polypeptide(L)'
;MTVGFDLDMTLIDSRPGIKDAYEALSAATGTYIDTDLVTTRLGPPLEQEIRNWFPEERVAEIADRYRALYPEHAITGTLAMAGAREAIAGVQRLGGRAIVVTAKYEPNAKLHLKHLDINADAVVGSLWAEGKAEALREYGASVYVGDHTGDVRGARAAGALSVAVATGPCSEEELRAAGADVVLPGLTAFPAWLEGYLADAPRG
;
A
#
# COMPACT_ATOMS: atom_id res chain seq x y z
N MET A 1 16.74 -6.42 -11.22
CA MET A 1 15.39 -6.80 -10.76
C MET A 1 14.71 -5.58 -10.13
N THR A 2 13.42 -5.37 -10.39
CA THR A 2 12.62 -4.35 -9.69
C THR A 2 11.53 -5.05 -8.88
N VAL A 3 11.37 -4.66 -7.62
CA VAL A 3 10.30 -5.10 -6.74
C VAL A 3 9.41 -3.91 -6.41
N GLY A 4 8.12 -4.03 -6.69
CA GLY A 4 7.11 -3.06 -6.26
C GLY A 4 6.51 -3.46 -4.91
N PHE A 5 6.16 -2.47 -4.11
CA PHE A 5 5.47 -2.64 -2.83
C PHE A 5 4.23 -1.75 -2.78
N ASP A 6 3.15 -2.25 -2.20
CA ASP A 6 2.11 -1.36 -1.72
C ASP A 6 2.56 -0.63 -0.46
N LEU A 7 1.80 0.35 -0.01
CA LEU A 7 2.16 1.20 1.12
C LEU A 7 1.35 0.87 2.37
N ASP A 8 0.04 1.18 2.35
CA ASP A 8 -0.84 1.04 3.51
C ASP A 8 -0.98 -0.45 3.86
N MET A 9 -0.80 -0.79 5.12
CA MET A 9 -0.83 -2.16 5.66
C MET A 9 0.22 -3.12 5.07
N THR A 10 1.05 -2.67 4.14
CA THR A 10 2.21 -3.40 3.62
C THR A 10 3.52 -2.86 4.20
N LEU A 11 3.89 -1.61 3.89
CA LEU A 11 5.09 -0.96 4.42
C LEU A 11 4.82 -0.16 5.69
N ILE A 12 3.60 0.35 5.87
CA ILE A 12 3.21 1.19 7.00
C ILE A 12 1.89 0.75 7.62
N ASP A 13 1.78 0.81 8.93
CA ASP A 13 0.50 0.79 9.64
C ASP A 13 -0.05 2.22 9.69
N SER A 14 -0.87 2.55 8.72
CA SER A 14 -1.47 3.88 8.60
C SER A 14 -2.80 4.03 9.33
N ARG A 15 -3.31 2.97 9.97
CA ARG A 15 -4.63 2.99 10.65
C ARG A 15 -4.77 4.11 11.66
N PRO A 16 -3.82 4.35 12.58
CA PRO A 16 -3.97 5.44 13.55
C PRO A 16 -4.05 6.81 12.88
N GLY A 17 -3.14 7.09 11.94
CA GLY A 17 -3.15 8.37 11.24
C GLY A 17 -4.38 8.59 10.35
N ILE A 18 -4.87 7.55 9.68
CA ILE A 18 -6.11 7.61 8.89
C ILE A 18 -7.30 7.90 9.81
N LYS A 19 -7.35 7.26 10.99
CA LYS A 19 -8.38 7.52 11.99
C LYS A 19 -8.40 8.99 12.38
N ASP A 20 -7.26 9.56 12.76
CA ASP A 20 -7.12 10.97 13.16
C ASP A 20 -7.53 11.91 12.01
N ALA A 21 -7.17 11.60 10.76
CA ALA A 21 -7.56 12.40 9.61
C ALA A 21 -9.07 12.37 9.34
N TYR A 22 -9.72 11.21 9.51
CA TYR A 22 -11.19 11.12 9.40
C TYR A 22 -11.91 11.77 10.57
N GLU A 23 -11.37 11.74 11.78
CA GLU A 23 -11.89 12.49 12.92
C GLU A 23 -11.85 14.00 12.65
N ALA A 24 -10.73 14.50 12.12
CA ALA A 24 -10.61 15.90 11.70
C ALA A 24 -11.60 16.25 10.57
N LEU A 25 -11.79 15.36 9.59
CA LEU A 25 -12.78 15.54 8.52
C LEU A 25 -14.21 15.57 9.09
N SER A 26 -14.55 14.65 10.00
CA SER A 26 -15.84 14.59 10.67
C SER A 26 -16.14 15.91 11.41
N ALA A 27 -15.17 16.40 12.20
CA ALA A 27 -15.28 17.68 12.88
C ALA A 27 -15.45 18.87 11.92
N ALA A 28 -14.69 18.88 10.82
CA ALA A 28 -14.70 19.96 9.84
C ALA A 28 -15.96 20.00 8.97
N THR A 29 -16.66 18.87 8.80
CA THR A 29 -17.87 18.76 7.96
C THR A 29 -19.16 18.69 8.75
N GLY A 30 -19.08 18.41 10.05
CA GLY A 30 -20.24 18.12 10.90
C GLY A 30 -20.93 16.79 10.59
N THR A 31 -20.32 15.93 9.76
CA THR A 31 -20.83 14.61 9.39
C THR A 31 -20.15 13.55 10.24
N TYR A 32 -20.95 12.73 10.94
CA TYR A 32 -20.39 11.59 11.68
C TYR A 32 -19.76 10.57 10.72
N ILE A 33 -18.54 10.16 11.01
CA ILE A 33 -17.81 9.12 10.30
C ILE A 33 -17.33 8.09 11.33
N ASP A 34 -17.71 6.84 11.18
CA ASP A 34 -17.21 5.75 12.01
C ASP A 34 -15.78 5.41 11.60
N THR A 35 -14.81 5.99 12.29
CA THR A 35 -13.39 5.88 11.96
C THR A 35 -12.83 4.49 12.26
N ASP A 36 -13.42 3.74 13.20
CA ASP A 36 -13.05 2.34 13.44
C ASP A 36 -13.48 1.48 12.24
N LEU A 37 -14.69 1.69 11.73
CA LEU A 37 -15.17 0.99 10.53
C LEU A 37 -14.33 1.33 9.29
N VAL A 38 -13.95 2.60 9.10
CA VAL A 38 -13.06 3.03 8.00
C VAL A 38 -11.77 2.22 8.01
N THR A 39 -11.13 2.06 9.17
CA THR A 39 -9.83 1.37 9.26
C THR A 39 -9.90 -0.13 8.98
N THR A 40 -11.08 -0.73 9.01
CA THR A 40 -11.28 -2.14 8.61
C THR A 40 -11.37 -2.35 7.10
N ARG A 41 -11.51 -1.27 6.30
CA ARG A 41 -11.78 -1.31 4.86
C ARG A 41 -10.66 -0.70 4.02
N LEU A 42 -9.44 -0.60 4.57
CA LEU A 42 -8.30 -0.01 3.87
C LEU A 42 -7.93 -0.82 2.62
N GLY A 43 -7.39 -0.11 1.63
CA GLY A 43 -6.99 -0.65 0.33
C GLY A 43 -7.60 0.14 -0.82
N PRO A 44 -8.95 0.19 -0.98
CA PRO A 44 -9.60 0.96 -2.04
C PRO A 44 -9.29 2.45 -2.01
N PRO A 45 -9.50 3.17 -3.15
CA PRO A 45 -9.32 4.62 -3.24
C PRO A 45 -10.18 5.40 -2.24
N LEU A 46 -9.65 6.55 -1.80
CA LEU A 46 -10.31 7.47 -0.86
C LEU A 46 -11.76 7.80 -1.25
N GLU A 47 -12.00 8.07 -2.53
CA GLU A 47 -13.33 8.45 -3.02
C GLU A 47 -14.37 7.35 -2.82
N GLN A 48 -13.93 6.07 -2.86
CA GLN A 48 -14.82 4.95 -2.59
C GLN A 48 -15.24 4.90 -1.11
N GLU A 49 -14.31 5.20 -0.19
CA GLU A 49 -14.65 5.27 1.23
C GLU A 49 -15.54 6.48 1.54
N ILE A 50 -15.26 7.65 0.95
CA ILE A 50 -16.05 8.88 1.17
C ILE A 50 -17.52 8.70 0.72
N ARG A 51 -17.79 7.93 -0.35
CA ARG A 51 -19.16 7.61 -0.78
C ARG A 51 -20.02 6.93 0.27
N ASN A 52 -19.43 6.28 1.25
CA ASN A 52 -20.18 5.67 2.35
C ASN A 52 -20.75 6.71 3.34
N TRP A 53 -20.25 7.95 3.31
CA TRP A 53 -20.54 8.99 4.31
C TRP A 53 -21.14 10.24 3.70
N PHE A 54 -20.93 10.49 2.41
CA PHE A 54 -21.32 11.70 1.71
C PHE A 54 -22.03 11.39 0.39
N PRO A 55 -22.97 12.26 -0.06
CA PRO A 55 -23.60 12.11 -1.36
C PRO A 55 -22.60 12.30 -2.50
N GLU A 56 -22.86 11.67 -3.67
CA GLU A 56 -21.93 11.59 -4.79
C GLU A 56 -21.42 12.96 -5.27
N GLU A 57 -22.31 13.97 -5.30
CA GLU A 57 -21.96 15.33 -5.73
C GLU A 57 -20.95 16.03 -4.82
N ARG A 58 -20.74 15.54 -3.60
CA ARG A 58 -19.77 16.08 -2.65
C ARG A 58 -18.46 15.30 -2.57
N VAL A 59 -18.40 14.13 -3.19
CA VAL A 59 -17.24 13.22 -3.04
C VAL A 59 -15.93 13.90 -3.39
N ALA A 60 -15.86 14.61 -4.51
CA ALA A 60 -14.63 15.28 -4.95
C ALA A 60 -14.20 16.39 -3.97
N GLU A 61 -15.14 17.26 -3.56
CA GLU A 61 -14.88 18.32 -2.56
C GLU A 61 -14.36 17.75 -1.25
N ILE A 62 -15.00 16.69 -0.76
CA ILE A 62 -14.65 16.06 0.52
C ILE A 62 -13.31 15.34 0.43
N ALA A 63 -13.01 14.69 -0.70
CA ALA A 63 -11.72 14.06 -0.93
C ALA A 63 -10.58 15.09 -0.92
N ASP A 64 -10.78 16.25 -1.55
CA ASP A 64 -9.79 17.34 -1.52
C ASP A 64 -9.61 17.91 -0.10
N ARG A 65 -10.69 18.04 0.65
CA ARG A 65 -10.65 18.48 2.04
C ARG A 65 -9.90 17.47 2.94
N TYR A 66 -10.18 16.18 2.77
CA TYR A 66 -9.43 15.12 3.45
C TYR A 66 -7.93 15.19 3.14
N ARG A 67 -7.56 15.31 1.84
CA ARG A 67 -6.16 15.45 1.42
C ARG A 67 -5.48 16.67 2.02
N ALA A 68 -6.20 17.78 2.19
CA ALA A 68 -5.67 18.99 2.82
C ALA A 68 -5.43 18.82 4.34
N LEU A 69 -6.29 18.09 5.05
CA LEU A 69 -6.14 17.78 6.48
C LEU A 69 -5.07 16.71 6.75
N TYR A 70 -4.86 15.81 5.82
CA TYR A 70 -4.06 14.60 5.99
C TYR A 70 -2.62 14.85 6.49
N PRO A 71 -1.84 15.81 5.95
CA PRO A 71 -0.47 16.03 6.39
C PRO A 71 -0.33 16.41 7.87
N GLU A 72 -1.31 17.11 8.42
CA GLU A 72 -1.29 17.54 9.82
C GLU A 72 -1.70 16.41 10.77
N HIS A 73 -2.68 15.60 10.38
CA HIS A 73 -3.31 14.64 11.29
C HIS A 73 -2.80 13.21 11.14
N ALA A 74 -2.41 12.78 9.93
CA ALA A 74 -2.17 11.37 9.66
C ALA A 74 -0.71 10.93 9.75
N ILE A 75 0.25 11.83 9.54
CA ILE A 75 1.65 11.41 9.34
C ILE A 75 2.28 10.92 10.63
N THR A 76 2.16 11.68 11.72
CA THR A 76 2.85 11.40 12.99
C THR A 76 2.32 10.17 13.74
N GLY A 77 1.04 9.81 13.52
CA GLY A 77 0.43 8.61 14.11
C GLY A 77 0.74 7.31 13.38
N THR A 78 1.31 7.38 12.18
CA THR A 78 1.62 6.20 11.36
C THR A 78 2.92 5.54 11.80
N LEU A 79 2.95 4.21 11.77
CA LEU A 79 4.11 3.40 12.14
C LEU A 79 4.63 2.60 10.94
N ALA A 80 5.95 2.30 10.92
CA ALA A 80 6.47 1.35 9.95
C ALA A 80 6.04 -0.08 10.32
N MET A 81 5.62 -0.86 9.33
CA MET A 81 5.40 -2.30 9.51
C MET A 81 6.71 -3.00 9.84
N ALA A 82 6.62 -4.06 10.66
CA ALA A 82 7.78 -4.87 10.99
C ALA A 82 8.42 -5.45 9.72
N GLY A 83 9.72 -5.22 9.52
CA GLY A 83 10.46 -5.67 8.34
C GLY A 83 10.38 -4.76 7.12
N ALA A 84 9.67 -3.62 7.18
CA ALA A 84 9.49 -2.74 6.01
C ALA A 84 10.81 -2.16 5.48
N ARG A 85 11.64 -1.63 6.38
CA ARG A 85 12.95 -1.07 5.98
C ARG A 85 13.90 -2.16 5.51
N GLU A 86 13.89 -3.31 6.18
CA GLU A 86 14.69 -4.48 5.86
C GLU A 86 14.31 -5.06 4.50
N ALA A 87 13.02 -5.07 4.14
CA ALA A 87 12.53 -5.52 2.84
C ALA A 87 13.05 -4.61 1.71
N ILE A 88 12.88 -3.30 1.84
CA ILE A 88 13.40 -2.31 0.87
C ILE A 88 14.92 -2.43 0.75
N ALA A 89 15.63 -2.38 1.87
CA ALA A 89 17.10 -2.48 1.90
C ALA A 89 17.59 -3.84 1.37
N GLY A 90 16.82 -4.91 1.58
CA GLY A 90 17.13 -6.24 1.06
C GLY A 90 17.16 -6.27 -0.46
N VAL A 91 16.15 -5.70 -1.11
CA VAL A 91 16.11 -5.56 -2.57
C VAL A 91 17.32 -4.77 -3.08
N GLN A 92 17.60 -3.62 -2.44
CA GLN A 92 18.70 -2.72 -2.84
C GLN A 92 20.08 -3.35 -2.64
N ARG A 93 20.31 -4.07 -1.53
CA ARG A 93 21.57 -4.81 -1.29
C ARG A 93 21.85 -5.88 -2.34
N LEU A 94 20.81 -6.46 -2.93
CA LEU A 94 20.91 -7.43 -4.01
C LEU A 94 21.04 -6.77 -5.39
N GLY A 95 21.28 -5.45 -5.45
CA GLY A 95 21.41 -4.68 -6.69
C GLY A 95 20.08 -4.44 -7.42
N GLY A 96 18.95 -4.69 -6.76
CA GLY A 96 17.61 -4.42 -7.28
C GLY A 96 17.14 -3.01 -6.98
N ARG A 97 15.99 -2.66 -7.56
CA ARG A 97 15.25 -1.42 -7.27
C ARG A 97 13.98 -1.75 -6.48
N ALA A 98 13.71 -0.98 -5.43
CA ALA A 98 12.50 -1.07 -4.63
C ALA A 98 11.61 0.14 -4.90
N ILE A 99 10.44 -0.05 -5.48
CA ILE A 99 9.49 1.03 -5.80
C ILE A 99 8.21 0.87 -4.99
N VAL A 100 7.51 1.97 -4.73
CA VAL A 100 6.18 1.97 -4.10
C VAL A 100 5.12 2.31 -5.15
N VAL A 101 4.10 1.45 -5.27
CA VAL A 101 2.95 1.67 -6.15
C VAL A 101 1.67 1.47 -5.33
N THR A 102 0.94 2.56 -5.06
CA THR A 102 -0.12 2.58 -4.05
C THR A 102 -1.38 3.31 -4.47
N ALA A 103 -2.52 2.96 -3.87
CA ALA A 103 -3.77 3.71 -4.03
C ALA A 103 -3.74 5.08 -3.32
N LYS A 104 -2.85 5.24 -2.33
CA LYS A 104 -2.69 6.51 -1.62
C LYS A 104 -2.29 7.64 -2.56
N TYR A 105 -2.82 8.84 -2.29
CA TYR A 105 -2.39 10.09 -2.94
C TYR A 105 -0.87 10.26 -2.82
N GLU A 106 -0.18 10.40 -3.94
CA GLU A 106 1.30 10.32 -4.00
C GLU A 106 2.02 11.31 -3.07
N PRO A 107 1.62 12.59 -2.95
CA PRO A 107 2.25 13.49 -1.99
C PRO A 107 2.18 13.00 -0.55
N ASN A 108 1.04 12.41 -0.13
CA ASN A 108 0.87 11.85 1.21
C ASN A 108 1.73 10.58 1.40
N ALA A 109 1.82 9.73 0.37
CA ALA A 109 2.70 8.56 0.39
C ALA A 109 4.16 8.96 0.62
N LYS A 110 4.64 9.98 -0.09
CA LYS A 110 6.00 10.52 0.08
C LYS A 110 6.25 11.10 1.48
N LEU A 111 5.25 11.74 2.09
CA LEU A 111 5.35 12.24 3.47
C LEU A 111 5.53 11.10 4.47
N HIS A 112 4.77 10.01 4.36
CA HIS A 112 4.93 8.83 5.22
C HIS A 112 6.30 8.18 5.07
N LEU A 113 6.73 7.93 3.83
CA LEU A 113 8.02 7.30 3.56
C LEU A 113 9.17 8.13 4.14
N LYS A 114 9.12 9.46 3.98
CA LYS A 114 10.09 10.38 4.58
C LYS A 114 10.06 10.36 6.11
N HIS A 115 8.85 10.41 6.71
CA HIS A 115 8.68 10.41 8.16
C HIS A 115 9.22 9.14 8.81
N LEU A 116 9.03 8.00 8.14
CA LEU A 116 9.40 6.68 8.64
C LEU A 116 10.78 6.20 8.17
N ASP A 117 11.54 7.03 7.45
CA ASP A 117 12.85 6.69 6.88
C ASP A 117 12.82 5.40 6.05
N ILE A 118 11.82 5.29 5.18
CA ILE A 118 11.69 4.20 4.21
C ILE A 118 12.12 4.72 2.84
N ASN A 119 13.30 4.31 2.37
CA ASN A 119 13.97 4.90 1.22
C ASN A 119 13.71 4.08 -0.06
N ALA A 120 12.51 4.22 -0.65
CA ALA A 120 12.18 3.62 -1.94
C ALA A 120 12.80 4.40 -3.12
N ASP A 121 13.15 3.68 -4.20
CA ASP A 121 13.78 4.27 -5.41
C ASP A 121 12.79 5.07 -6.28
N ALA A 122 11.50 4.78 -6.16
CA ALA A 122 10.42 5.55 -6.80
C ALA A 122 9.10 5.37 -6.04
N VAL A 123 8.19 6.33 -6.21
CA VAL A 123 6.85 6.31 -5.63
C VAL A 123 5.86 6.71 -6.70
N VAL A 124 4.83 5.88 -6.92
CA VAL A 124 3.70 6.16 -7.81
C VAL A 124 2.41 5.97 -7.01
N GLY A 125 1.64 7.02 -6.88
CA GLY A 125 0.41 7.05 -6.10
C GLY A 125 -0.85 7.07 -6.94
N SER A 126 -2.00 7.05 -6.26
CA SER A 126 -3.34 7.15 -6.85
C SER A 126 -3.68 6.01 -7.83
N LEU A 127 -3.11 4.82 -7.64
CA LEU A 127 -3.32 3.64 -8.48
C LEU A 127 -3.91 2.48 -7.66
N TRP A 128 -5.00 1.91 -8.16
CA TRP A 128 -5.71 0.82 -7.49
C TRP A 128 -5.85 -0.42 -8.37
N ALA A 129 -5.69 -1.59 -7.76
CA ALA A 129 -5.88 -2.91 -8.39
C ALA A 129 -5.18 -2.99 -9.76
N GLU A 130 -5.90 -3.35 -10.82
CA GLU A 130 -5.36 -3.48 -12.18
C GLU A 130 -4.74 -2.18 -12.71
N GLY A 131 -5.16 -1.01 -12.19
CA GLY A 131 -4.56 0.29 -12.52
C GLY A 131 -3.09 0.43 -12.10
N LYS A 132 -2.61 -0.40 -11.15
CA LYS A 132 -1.19 -0.47 -10.78
C LYS A 132 -0.31 -1.08 -11.88
N ALA A 133 -0.90 -1.85 -12.79
CA ALA A 133 -0.16 -2.65 -13.77
C ALA A 133 0.67 -1.82 -14.74
N GLU A 134 0.20 -0.63 -15.13
CA GLU A 134 0.96 0.25 -16.03
C GLU A 134 2.26 0.70 -15.38
N ALA A 135 2.19 1.23 -14.16
CA ALA A 135 3.37 1.65 -13.40
C ALA A 135 4.33 0.47 -13.13
N LEU A 136 3.79 -0.70 -12.74
CA LEU A 136 4.63 -1.88 -12.51
C LEU A 136 5.38 -2.30 -13.79
N ARG A 137 4.75 -2.25 -14.96
CA ARG A 137 5.40 -2.53 -16.25
C ARG A 137 6.41 -1.47 -16.64
N GLU A 138 6.09 -0.17 -16.46
CA GLU A 138 7.00 0.94 -16.76
C GLU A 138 8.32 0.82 -15.99
N TYR A 139 8.25 0.43 -14.72
CA TYR A 139 9.44 0.21 -13.90
C TYR A 139 10.05 -1.18 -14.04
N GLY A 140 9.50 -2.06 -14.87
CA GLY A 140 9.97 -3.43 -15.07
C GLY A 140 9.91 -4.27 -13.80
N ALA A 141 8.85 -4.08 -12.98
CA ALA A 141 8.68 -4.84 -11.76
C ALA A 141 8.41 -6.31 -12.06
N SER A 142 9.28 -7.19 -11.60
CA SER A 142 9.12 -8.65 -11.71
C SER A 142 8.39 -9.28 -10.52
N VAL A 143 8.31 -8.55 -9.40
CA VAL A 143 7.62 -8.92 -8.17
C VAL A 143 6.82 -7.73 -7.68
N TYR A 144 5.60 -7.98 -7.19
CA TYR A 144 4.81 -6.97 -6.48
C TYR A 144 4.31 -7.52 -5.14
N VAL A 145 4.55 -6.76 -4.08
CA VAL A 145 4.23 -7.12 -2.69
C VAL A 145 3.09 -6.26 -2.18
N GLY A 146 2.03 -6.87 -1.64
CA GLY A 146 0.89 -6.15 -1.10
C GLY A 146 0.05 -7.00 -0.15
N ASP A 147 -0.91 -6.40 0.55
CA ASP A 147 -1.72 -7.05 1.59
C ASP A 147 -3.19 -7.26 1.18
N HIS A 148 -3.57 -6.78 0.00
CA HIS A 148 -4.96 -6.79 -0.45
C HIS A 148 -5.15 -7.60 -1.74
N THR A 149 -6.33 -8.19 -1.92
CA THR A 149 -6.70 -8.89 -3.19
C THR A 149 -6.58 -7.99 -4.42
N GLY A 150 -6.71 -6.66 -4.26
CA GLY A 150 -6.43 -5.66 -5.29
C GLY A 150 -4.97 -5.66 -5.75
N ASP A 151 -4.03 -5.91 -4.84
CA ASP A 151 -2.60 -6.00 -5.15
C ASP A 151 -2.29 -7.24 -5.96
N VAL A 152 -2.92 -8.36 -5.59
CA VAL A 152 -2.82 -9.61 -6.36
C VAL A 152 -3.29 -9.40 -7.81
N ARG A 153 -4.43 -8.73 -8.01
CA ARG A 153 -4.93 -8.39 -9.36
C ARG A 153 -3.98 -7.47 -10.11
N GLY A 154 -3.45 -6.44 -9.43
CA GLY A 154 -2.47 -5.51 -10.02
C GLY A 154 -1.19 -6.21 -10.47
N ALA A 155 -0.62 -7.07 -9.63
CA ALA A 155 0.55 -7.88 -9.96
C ALA A 155 0.31 -8.76 -11.19
N ARG A 156 -0.80 -9.52 -11.19
CA ARG A 156 -1.18 -10.40 -12.30
C ARG A 156 -1.40 -9.64 -13.60
N ALA A 157 -2.11 -8.51 -13.53
CA ALA A 157 -2.32 -7.66 -14.71
C ALA A 157 -1.00 -7.10 -15.26
N ALA A 158 0.00 -6.89 -14.41
CA ALA A 158 1.34 -6.48 -14.82
C ALA A 158 2.20 -7.61 -15.39
N GLY A 159 1.85 -8.87 -15.11
CA GLY A 159 2.71 -10.05 -15.37
C GLY A 159 3.83 -10.18 -14.33
N ALA A 160 3.70 -9.54 -13.17
CA ALA A 160 4.63 -9.66 -12.05
C ALA A 160 4.20 -10.78 -11.11
N LEU A 161 5.18 -11.40 -10.44
CA LEU A 161 4.91 -12.35 -9.36
C LEU A 161 4.22 -11.65 -8.20
N SER A 162 3.08 -12.20 -7.76
CA SER A 162 2.30 -11.66 -6.63
C SER A 162 2.77 -12.27 -5.32
N VAL A 163 3.40 -11.47 -4.47
CA VAL A 163 3.76 -11.84 -3.11
C VAL A 163 2.83 -11.11 -2.14
N ALA A 164 1.91 -11.83 -1.53
CA ALA A 164 1.00 -11.26 -0.57
C ALA A 164 1.57 -11.32 0.85
N VAL A 165 1.29 -10.30 1.65
CA VAL A 165 1.57 -10.27 3.10
C VAL A 165 0.25 -10.18 3.88
N ALA A 166 0.03 -11.08 4.84
CA ALA A 166 -1.22 -11.15 5.58
C ALA A 166 -1.25 -10.13 6.75
N THR A 167 -1.00 -8.86 6.44
CA THR A 167 -0.89 -7.78 7.43
C THR A 167 -2.01 -6.74 7.30
N GLY A 168 -2.83 -6.83 6.26
CA GLY A 168 -3.95 -5.95 5.98
C GLY A 168 -5.31 -6.58 6.29
N PRO A 169 -6.38 -6.08 5.65
CA PRO A 169 -7.74 -6.55 5.90
C PRO A 169 -8.04 -7.94 5.33
N CYS A 170 -7.25 -8.41 4.35
CA CYS A 170 -7.47 -9.70 3.70
C CYS A 170 -6.74 -10.83 4.44
N SER A 171 -7.45 -11.93 4.72
CA SER A 171 -6.87 -13.14 5.29
C SER A 171 -5.94 -13.85 4.29
N GLU A 172 -5.06 -14.72 4.80
CA GLU A 172 -4.22 -15.57 3.93
C GLU A 172 -5.05 -16.41 2.95
N GLU A 173 -6.22 -16.91 3.38
CA GLU A 173 -7.11 -17.70 2.54
C GLU A 173 -7.66 -16.86 1.38
N GLU A 174 -8.13 -15.64 1.65
CA GLU A 174 -8.62 -14.71 0.64
C GLU A 174 -7.52 -14.31 -0.35
N LEU A 175 -6.30 -14.07 0.13
CA LEU A 175 -5.14 -13.75 -0.70
C LEU A 175 -4.77 -14.93 -1.62
N ARG A 176 -4.76 -16.16 -1.11
CA ARG A 176 -4.55 -17.38 -1.92
C ARG A 176 -5.69 -17.59 -2.92
N ALA A 177 -6.94 -17.41 -2.50
CA ALA A 177 -8.10 -17.53 -3.39
C ALA A 177 -8.10 -16.49 -4.51
N ALA A 178 -7.57 -15.28 -4.27
CA ALA A 178 -7.37 -14.24 -5.27
C ALA A 178 -6.25 -14.58 -6.28
N GLY A 179 -5.44 -15.60 -5.99
CA GLY A 179 -4.37 -16.09 -6.85
C GLY A 179 -3.01 -15.47 -6.58
N ALA A 180 -2.71 -15.13 -5.32
CA ALA A 180 -1.35 -14.78 -4.91
C ALA A 180 -0.41 -15.97 -5.14
N ASP A 181 0.73 -15.75 -5.78
CA ASP A 181 1.72 -16.80 -6.04
C ASP A 181 2.43 -17.23 -4.75
N VAL A 182 2.61 -16.28 -3.83
CA VAL A 182 3.21 -16.48 -2.51
C VAL A 182 2.41 -15.71 -1.46
N VAL A 183 2.20 -16.30 -0.28
CA VAL A 183 1.62 -15.61 0.87
C VAL A 183 2.58 -15.73 2.05
N LEU A 184 3.03 -14.61 2.55
CA LEU A 184 3.92 -14.49 3.71
C LEU A 184 3.14 -13.94 4.91
N PRO A 185 3.52 -14.29 6.15
CA PRO A 185 2.88 -13.74 7.35
C PRO A 185 3.14 -12.24 7.53
N GLY A 186 4.17 -11.70 6.90
CA GLY A 186 4.56 -10.30 6.92
C GLY A 186 5.92 -10.06 6.29
N LEU A 187 6.34 -8.80 6.24
CA LEU A 187 7.58 -8.39 5.56
C LEU A 187 8.85 -8.89 6.26
N THR A 188 8.80 -9.30 7.52
CA THR A 188 9.95 -9.91 8.20
C THR A 188 10.42 -11.21 7.54
N ALA A 189 9.52 -11.91 6.85
CA ALA A 189 9.85 -13.12 6.08
C ALA A 189 10.34 -12.82 4.65
N PHE A 190 10.11 -11.59 4.16
CA PHE A 190 10.38 -11.23 2.76
C PHE A 190 11.86 -11.34 2.35
N PRO A 191 12.86 -10.86 3.14
CA PRO A 191 14.26 -10.93 2.72
C PRO A 191 14.74 -12.37 2.48
N ALA A 192 14.42 -13.29 3.39
CA ALA A 192 14.81 -14.70 3.25
C ALA A 192 14.11 -15.37 2.05
N TRP A 193 12.82 -15.05 1.85
CA TRP A 193 12.10 -15.51 0.67
C TRP A 193 12.74 -14.99 -0.63
N LEU A 194 13.10 -13.70 -0.69
CA LEU A 194 13.70 -13.10 -1.88
C LEU A 194 15.05 -13.73 -2.24
N GLU A 195 15.90 -13.98 -1.23
CA GLU A 195 17.18 -14.66 -1.42
C GLU A 195 16.99 -16.07 -2.01
N GLY A 196 16.04 -16.85 -1.48
CA GLY A 196 15.68 -18.16 -2.01
C GLY A 196 15.17 -18.09 -3.45
N TYR A 197 14.23 -17.17 -3.71
CA TYR A 197 13.69 -16.96 -5.05
C TYR A 197 14.76 -16.65 -6.11
N LEU A 198 15.76 -15.84 -5.74
CA LEU A 198 16.87 -15.51 -6.64
C LEU A 198 17.87 -16.65 -6.81
N ALA A 199 18.04 -17.50 -5.79
CA ALA A 199 18.92 -18.67 -5.87
C ALA A 199 18.36 -19.74 -6.83
N ASP A 200 17.03 -19.87 -6.86
CA ASP A 200 16.31 -20.84 -7.70
C ASP A 200 16.05 -20.33 -9.13
N ALA A 201 16.25 -19.01 -9.38
CA ALA A 201 16.11 -18.46 -10.72
C ALA A 201 17.16 -19.07 -11.68
N PRO A 202 16.75 -19.56 -12.86
CA PRO A 202 17.72 -20.08 -13.82
C PRO A 202 18.73 -18.99 -14.18
N ARG A 203 20.01 -19.29 -13.95
CA ARG A 203 21.11 -18.41 -14.37
C ARG A 203 21.16 -18.47 -15.92
N GLY A 204 20.55 -17.42 -16.55
CA GLY A 204 20.57 -17.23 -17.99
C GLY A 204 21.98 -16.92 -18.52
#